data_788ea58fe5560f98ac2e5d4c16ea7947
#
_entry.id   788ea58fe5560f98ac2e5d4c16ea7947
#
_cell.length_a   1.000
_cell.length_b   1.000
_cell.length_c   1.000
_cell.angle_alpha   90.00
_cell.angle_beta   90.00
_cell.angle_gamma   90.00
#
_symmetry.space_group_name_H-M   'P 1'
#
loop_
_entity.id
_entity.type
_entity.pdbx_description
1 polymer ?
#
loop_
_entity_poly.entity_id
_entity_poly.type
_entity_poly.pdbx_seq_one_letter_code
_entity_poly.pdbx_strand_id
1 'polypeptide(L)'
;MEVKKLKECCTIIAGQSPESKYYNSNGDGLPFFQGKADFGELYPSIRVYCSQPTKIAEKDDILLSVRAPVGPTNLAPCKVCIGRGLTAIRPSEVLLTRYVLLFFRYFEAQLASKGTGTTFKAITQDVVKNLEIPIPPLPEQERIVARIEELFSQLDAGVETLKKTKAQLAVYRQAVLKEAFEGRLTIHVPVNLPLSWESSDETNTLPAIPEEWHYIALKYLGDLGRGKSKHRPRNDPKLFVDGKYPFIQTGDVKAATNCITSFTKQYGEFGLSQSKLWPKGTLCITIAANIAETAFLGIDACFPDSIVGFTPNESILAEYVRYFVESQKIRLWAFAPATAQKNINLDTLENLIVPYCSIDEQRVVISEIESRLSVCDSIEQTVDTALQQAEAMRQSILKGAFEGKL
;
A
#
# COMPACT_ATOMS: atom_id res chain seq x y z
N MET A 1 -7.14 -37.14 23.90
CA MET A 1 -7.68 -36.87 22.54
C MET A 1 -6.94 -37.78 21.58
N GLU A 2 -7.62 -38.55 20.76
CA GLU A 2 -6.98 -39.43 19.76
C GLU A 2 -6.29 -38.58 18.70
N VAL A 3 -5.06 -38.92 18.29
CA VAL A 3 -4.32 -38.24 17.23
C VAL A 3 -4.05 -39.25 16.12
N LYS A 4 -4.37 -38.85 14.88
CA LYS A 4 -4.17 -39.70 13.69
C LYS A 4 -3.41 -38.95 12.60
N LYS A 5 -2.75 -39.72 11.73
CA LYS A 5 -2.17 -39.13 10.50
C LYS A 5 -3.27 -38.86 9.49
N LEU A 6 -3.17 -37.77 8.74
CA LEU A 6 -4.18 -37.38 7.77
C LEU A 6 -4.52 -38.50 6.77
N LYS A 7 -3.54 -39.28 6.36
CA LYS A 7 -3.78 -40.48 5.49
C LYS A 7 -4.72 -41.54 6.05
N GLU A 8 -4.94 -41.57 7.37
CA GLU A 8 -5.79 -42.54 8.07
C GLU A 8 -7.24 -42.07 8.19
N CYS A 9 -7.46 -40.74 8.04
CA CYS A 9 -8.77 -40.12 8.24
C CYS A 9 -9.20 -39.16 7.12
N CYS A 10 -8.38 -39.00 6.07
CA CYS A 10 -8.69 -38.17 4.91
C CYS A 10 -8.23 -38.84 3.61
N THR A 11 -9.00 -38.63 2.55
CA THR A 11 -8.55 -38.90 1.18
C THR A 11 -7.70 -37.71 0.68
N ILE A 12 -6.49 -37.98 0.22
CA ILE A 12 -5.53 -36.94 -0.20
C ILE A 12 -5.25 -37.10 -1.69
N ILE A 13 -5.61 -36.10 -2.50
CA ILE A 13 -5.51 -36.09 -3.95
C ILE A 13 -4.51 -35.02 -4.38
N ALA A 14 -3.32 -35.44 -4.79
CA ALA A 14 -2.34 -34.51 -5.36
C ALA A 14 -2.81 -34.05 -6.75
N GLY A 15 -2.83 -32.73 -6.96
CA GLY A 15 -3.20 -32.13 -8.23
C GLY A 15 -2.15 -32.39 -9.32
N GLN A 16 -2.63 -32.40 -10.56
CA GLN A 16 -1.83 -32.56 -11.75
C GLN A 16 -2.35 -31.59 -12.81
N SER A 17 -1.47 -30.74 -13.33
CA SER A 17 -1.88 -29.78 -14.35
C SER A 17 -2.16 -30.52 -15.68
N PRO A 18 -3.36 -30.34 -16.27
CA PRO A 18 -3.65 -30.78 -17.63
C PRO A 18 -2.76 -30.05 -18.66
N GLU A 19 -2.77 -30.51 -19.90
CA GLU A 19 -2.12 -29.76 -20.99
C GLU A 19 -2.83 -28.42 -21.22
N SER A 20 -2.07 -27.37 -21.45
CA SER A 20 -2.58 -25.98 -21.59
C SER A 20 -3.58 -25.79 -22.73
N LYS A 21 -3.53 -26.65 -23.75
CA LYS A 21 -4.50 -26.66 -24.87
C LYS A 21 -5.96 -26.90 -24.45
N TYR A 22 -6.19 -27.48 -23.24
CA TYR A 22 -7.50 -27.73 -22.70
C TYR A 22 -8.02 -26.63 -21.78
N TYR A 23 -7.25 -25.54 -21.61
CA TYR A 23 -7.66 -24.40 -20.80
C TYR A 23 -8.50 -23.43 -21.63
N ASN A 24 -9.55 -22.92 -21.02
CA ASN A 24 -10.43 -21.94 -21.64
C ASN A 24 -11.03 -20.99 -20.59
N SER A 25 -11.62 -19.88 -21.06
CA SER A 25 -12.33 -18.89 -20.24
C SER A 25 -13.83 -18.81 -20.54
N ASN A 26 -14.34 -19.66 -21.43
CA ASN A 26 -15.72 -19.66 -21.91
C ASN A 26 -16.64 -20.62 -21.13
N GLY A 27 -16.12 -21.29 -20.09
CA GLY A 27 -16.93 -22.16 -19.23
C GLY A 27 -17.00 -23.63 -19.68
N ASP A 28 -16.21 -24.05 -20.67
CA ASP A 28 -16.21 -25.43 -21.11
C ASP A 28 -15.42 -26.34 -20.14
N GLY A 29 -16.07 -27.34 -19.59
CA GLY A 29 -15.52 -28.31 -18.67
C GLY A 29 -15.61 -27.88 -17.18
N LEU A 30 -14.64 -28.31 -16.36
CA LEU A 30 -14.59 -28.01 -14.94
C LEU A 30 -13.77 -26.74 -14.65
N PRO A 31 -14.15 -25.94 -13.62
CA PRO A 31 -13.28 -24.89 -13.12
C PRO A 31 -11.89 -25.46 -12.78
N PHE A 32 -10.84 -24.74 -13.16
CA PHE A 32 -9.46 -25.19 -12.96
C PHE A 32 -8.70 -24.23 -12.05
N PHE A 33 -8.11 -24.77 -10.99
CA PHE A 33 -7.29 -24.03 -10.05
C PHE A 33 -5.88 -24.60 -10.02
N GLN A 34 -4.88 -23.74 -10.20
CA GLN A 34 -3.48 -24.16 -10.27
C GLN A 34 -2.70 -23.90 -8.98
N GLY A 35 -3.13 -22.93 -8.17
CA GLY A 35 -2.46 -22.55 -6.93
C GLY A 35 -3.19 -21.43 -6.18
N LYS A 36 -2.54 -20.84 -5.19
CA LYS A 36 -3.10 -19.78 -4.32
C LYS A 36 -3.58 -18.54 -5.06
N ALA A 37 -3.10 -18.25 -6.25
CA ALA A 37 -3.45 -17.01 -6.99
C ALA A 37 -4.96 -16.83 -7.19
N ASP A 38 -5.71 -17.92 -7.14
CA ASP A 38 -7.16 -17.93 -7.29
C ASP A 38 -7.92 -17.93 -5.95
N PHE A 39 -7.22 -18.12 -4.81
CA PHE A 39 -7.85 -18.24 -3.50
C PHE A 39 -8.48 -16.91 -3.05
N GLY A 40 -9.74 -17.03 -2.57
CA GLY A 40 -10.44 -15.98 -1.86
C GLY A 40 -10.39 -16.24 -0.34
N GLU A 41 -11.36 -15.67 0.39
CA GLU A 41 -11.46 -15.85 1.84
C GLU A 41 -11.78 -17.31 2.22
N LEU A 42 -12.77 -17.91 1.56
CA LEU A 42 -13.20 -19.28 1.80
C LEU A 42 -13.21 -20.12 0.54
N TYR A 43 -13.60 -19.55 -0.58
CA TYR A 43 -13.69 -20.20 -1.88
C TYR A 43 -12.84 -19.45 -2.91
N PRO A 44 -12.21 -20.18 -3.87
CA PRO A 44 -11.45 -19.55 -4.94
C PRO A 44 -12.36 -18.90 -5.98
N SER A 45 -11.85 -17.86 -6.64
CA SER A 45 -12.50 -17.20 -7.77
C SER A 45 -12.27 -17.99 -9.07
N ILE A 46 -13.35 -18.35 -9.76
CA ILE A 46 -13.28 -19.09 -11.01
C ILE A 46 -12.87 -18.14 -12.15
N ARG A 47 -11.73 -18.40 -12.81
CA ARG A 47 -11.20 -17.63 -13.95
C ARG A 47 -10.89 -18.50 -15.17
N VAL A 48 -10.56 -19.76 -14.94
CA VAL A 48 -10.13 -20.70 -15.97
C VAL A 48 -10.92 -21.98 -15.83
N TYR A 49 -11.25 -22.60 -16.95
CA TYR A 49 -11.90 -23.91 -17.03
C TYR A 49 -11.00 -24.90 -17.78
N CYS A 50 -11.25 -26.19 -17.58
CA CYS A 50 -10.53 -27.27 -18.25
C CYS A 50 -11.51 -28.29 -18.82
N SER A 51 -11.48 -28.47 -20.15
CA SER A 51 -12.35 -29.41 -20.85
C SER A 51 -11.92 -30.89 -20.68
N GLN A 52 -10.64 -31.14 -20.30
CA GLN A 52 -10.14 -32.49 -20.00
C GLN A 52 -9.42 -32.51 -18.63
N PRO A 53 -10.17 -32.58 -17.53
CA PRO A 53 -9.61 -32.58 -16.18
C PRO A 53 -8.83 -33.86 -15.88
N THR A 54 -7.66 -33.72 -15.22
CA THR A 54 -6.79 -34.85 -14.85
C THR A 54 -7.00 -35.30 -13.40
N LYS A 55 -7.02 -34.37 -12.46
CA LYS A 55 -7.25 -34.58 -11.03
C LYS A 55 -8.40 -33.70 -10.57
N ILE A 56 -9.35 -34.32 -9.87
CA ILE A 56 -10.63 -33.70 -9.52
C ILE A 56 -10.74 -33.64 -8.01
N ALA A 57 -11.13 -32.45 -7.52
CA ALA A 57 -11.65 -32.25 -6.18
C ALA A 57 -13.18 -32.09 -6.26
N GLU A 58 -13.86 -32.68 -5.32
CA GLU A 58 -15.33 -32.55 -5.18
C GLU A 58 -15.65 -31.26 -4.40
N LYS A 59 -16.94 -30.89 -4.42
CA LYS A 59 -17.41 -29.77 -3.62
C LYS A 59 -17.03 -29.95 -2.14
N ASP A 60 -16.62 -28.89 -1.50
CA ASP A 60 -16.18 -28.80 -0.11
C ASP A 60 -14.92 -29.59 0.25
N ASP A 61 -14.19 -30.18 -0.72
CA ASP A 61 -12.81 -30.62 -0.49
C ASP A 61 -11.93 -29.43 -0.11
N ILE A 62 -10.99 -29.62 0.82
CA ILE A 62 -10.03 -28.59 1.21
C ILE A 62 -8.92 -28.55 0.18
N LEU A 63 -8.76 -27.40 -0.46
CA LEU A 63 -7.68 -27.13 -1.42
C LEU A 63 -6.49 -26.53 -0.67
N LEU A 64 -5.42 -27.31 -0.49
CA LEU A 64 -4.18 -26.89 0.15
C LEU A 64 -3.15 -26.47 -0.90
N SER A 65 -2.59 -25.26 -0.78
CA SER A 65 -1.45 -24.83 -1.58
C SER A 65 -0.17 -25.53 -1.11
N VAL A 66 0.44 -26.33 -2.00
CA VAL A 66 1.66 -27.11 -1.72
C VAL A 66 2.91 -26.56 -2.37
N ARG A 67 2.79 -25.43 -3.11
CA ARG A 67 3.90 -24.67 -3.71
C ARG A 67 3.81 -23.22 -3.29
N ALA A 68 4.92 -22.49 -3.45
CA ALA A 68 5.08 -21.13 -2.97
C ALA A 68 3.92 -20.18 -3.32
N PRO A 69 3.21 -19.64 -2.30
CA PRO A 69 3.35 -19.92 -0.88
C PRO A 69 2.71 -21.25 -0.46
N VAL A 70 3.42 -21.98 0.41
CA VAL A 70 2.94 -23.23 1.00
C VAL A 70 2.05 -22.93 2.20
N GLY A 71 0.94 -23.67 2.35
CA GLY A 71 0.09 -23.63 3.53
C GLY A 71 -1.30 -23.03 3.34
N PRO A 72 -1.51 -21.97 2.54
CA PRO A 72 -2.86 -21.43 2.32
C PRO A 72 -3.88 -22.46 1.90
N THR A 73 -5.10 -22.30 2.40
CA THR A 73 -6.23 -23.22 2.15
C THR A 73 -7.48 -22.50 1.69
N ASN A 74 -8.27 -23.16 0.85
CA ASN A 74 -9.64 -22.79 0.47
C ASN A 74 -10.51 -24.05 0.39
N LEU A 75 -11.82 -23.88 0.22
CA LEU A 75 -12.74 -24.98 -0.09
C LEU A 75 -13.06 -25.00 -1.59
N ALA A 76 -13.23 -26.19 -2.16
CA ALA A 76 -13.71 -26.32 -3.52
C ALA A 76 -15.19 -25.86 -3.61
N PRO A 77 -15.54 -24.89 -4.46
CA PRO A 77 -16.90 -24.34 -4.55
C PRO A 77 -17.88 -25.33 -5.21
N CYS A 78 -17.37 -26.20 -6.01
CA CYS A 78 -18.06 -27.24 -6.75
C CYS A 78 -17.05 -28.33 -7.13
N LYS A 79 -17.41 -29.27 -8.00
CA LYS A 79 -16.46 -30.17 -8.62
C LYS A 79 -15.47 -29.41 -9.50
N VAL A 80 -14.17 -29.55 -9.24
CA VAL A 80 -13.10 -28.73 -9.85
C VAL A 80 -11.91 -29.57 -10.28
N CYS A 81 -11.20 -29.13 -11.29
CA CYS A 81 -9.88 -29.66 -11.67
C CYS A 81 -8.79 -28.94 -10.87
N ILE A 82 -7.82 -29.69 -10.33
CA ILE A 82 -6.71 -29.15 -9.54
C ILE A 82 -5.34 -29.41 -10.19
N GLY A 83 -4.56 -28.34 -10.33
CA GLY A 83 -3.21 -28.38 -10.86
C GLY A 83 -2.16 -28.75 -9.82
N ARG A 84 -0.93 -28.93 -10.27
CA ARG A 84 0.22 -29.41 -9.49
C ARG A 84 0.63 -28.52 -8.28
N GLY A 85 0.06 -27.32 -8.18
CA GLY A 85 0.28 -26.42 -7.03
C GLY A 85 -0.67 -26.67 -5.86
N LEU A 86 -1.67 -27.54 -6.06
CA LEU A 86 -2.72 -27.84 -5.07
C LEU A 86 -2.76 -29.33 -4.72
N THR A 87 -3.20 -29.61 -3.50
CA THR A 87 -3.61 -30.93 -3.04
C THR A 87 -5.01 -30.79 -2.45
N ALA A 88 -5.95 -31.63 -2.91
CA ALA A 88 -7.28 -31.71 -2.30
C ALA A 88 -7.26 -32.70 -1.14
N ILE A 89 -7.91 -32.33 -0.05
CA ILE A 89 -8.04 -33.12 1.17
C ILE A 89 -9.53 -33.26 1.45
N ARG A 90 -10.03 -34.52 1.43
CA ARG A 90 -11.40 -34.86 1.71
C ARG A 90 -11.46 -35.59 3.05
N PRO A 91 -12.00 -34.97 4.10
CA PRO A 91 -12.20 -35.61 5.40
C PRO A 91 -13.14 -36.80 5.28
N SER A 92 -12.90 -37.82 6.08
CA SER A 92 -13.85 -38.93 6.27
C SER A 92 -14.99 -38.50 7.21
N GLU A 93 -16.01 -39.37 7.39
CA GLU A 93 -17.19 -39.09 8.20
C GLU A 93 -16.89 -38.77 9.69
N VAL A 94 -15.69 -39.09 10.19
CA VAL A 94 -15.27 -38.80 11.57
C VAL A 94 -14.71 -37.39 11.76
N LEU A 95 -14.58 -36.61 10.68
CA LEU A 95 -14.01 -35.27 10.69
C LEU A 95 -14.90 -34.26 9.96
N LEU A 96 -15.19 -33.14 10.60
CA LEU A 96 -15.86 -32.02 9.96
C LEU A 96 -14.90 -31.29 9.02
N THR A 97 -15.29 -30.98 7.81
CA THR A 97 -14.51 -30.24 6.83
C THR A 97 -14.03 -28.89 7.42
N ARG A 98 -14.91 -28.18 8.12
CA ARG A 98 -14.56 -26.88 8.76
C ARG A 98 -13.50 -27.05 9.84
N TYR A 99 -13.55 -28.09 10.64
CA TYR A 99 -12.56 -28.39 11.65
C TYR A 99 -11.18 -28.62 11.03
N VAL A 100 -11.11 -29.44 9.97
CA VAL A 100 -9.86 -29.71 9.25
C VAL A 100 -9.34 -28.46 8.53
N LEU A 101 -10.22 -27.62 7.96
CA LEU A 101 -9.83 -26.34 7.35
C LEU A 101 -9.16 -25.42 8.38
N LEU A 102 -9.78 -25.26 9.56
CA LEU A 102 -9.24 -24.43 10.65
C LEU A 102 -7.93 -25.00 11.22
N PHE A 103 -7.80 -26.33 11.28
CA PHE A 103 -6.55 -27.00 11.63
C PHE A 103 -5.43 -26.63 10.65
N PHE A 104 -5.68 -26.67 9.35
CA PHE A 104 -4.68 -26.25 8.36
C PHE A 104 -4.31 -24.77 8.48
N ARG A 105 -5.26 -23.89 8.77
CA ARG A 105 -5.01 -22.48 9.03
C ARG A 105 -4.15 -22.26 10.29
N TYR A 106 -4.38 -23.04 11.35
CA TYR A 106 -3.50 -23.07 12.51
C TYR A 106 -2.09 -23.54 12.16
N PHE A 107 -1.99 -24.55 11.31
CA PHE A 107 -0.71 -25.23 10.98
C PHE A 107 0.01 -24.59 9.81
N GLU A 108 -0.50 -23.52 9.20
CA GLU A 108 0.01 -22.90 7.98
C GLU A 108 1.49 -22.50 8.10
N ALA A 109 1.88 -21.79 9.16
CA ALA A 109 3.28 -21.37 9.37
C ALA A 109 4.23 -22.55 9.51
N GLN A 110 3.81 -23.62 10.19
CA GLN A 110 4.60 -24.83 10.34
C GLN A 110 4.73 -25.61 9.02
N LEU A 111 3.68 -25.63 8.18
CA LEU A 111 3.74 -26.20 6.84
C LEU A 111 4.69 -25.44 5.94
N ALA A 112 4.61 -24.10 5.98
CA ALA A 112 5.50 -23.24 5.23
C ALA A 112 6.99 -23.45 5.60
N SER A 113 7.28 -23.73 6.88
CA SER A 113 8.65 -24.02 7.35
C SER A 113 9.18 -25.38 6.87
N LYS A 114 8.30 -26.35 6.59
CA LYS A 114 8.66 -27.67 6.04
C LYS A 114 8.89 -27.64 4.52
N GLY A 115 8.64 -26.51 3.85
CA GLY A 115 8.88 -26.34 2.43
C GLY A 115 10.36 -26.41 2.08
N THR A 116 10.72 -27.28 1.11
CA THR A 116 12.08 -27.45 0.58
C THR A 116 12.17 -26.79 -0.80
N GLY A 117 13.37 -26.31 -1.16
CA GLY A 117 13.68 -25.65 -2.43
C GLY A 117 14.31 -24.27 -2.25
N THR A 118 15.34 -23.97 -3.04
CA THR A 118 16.10 -22.71 -2.98
C THR A 118 15.37 -21.54 -3.65
N THR A 119 14.72 -21.80 -4.77
CA THR A 119 14.02 -20.76 -5.57
C THR A 119 12.52 -20.78 -5.33
N PHE A 120 11.90 -21.97 -5.22
CA PHE A 120 10.46 -22.12 -4.95
C PHE A 120 10.26 -23.19 -3.89
N LYS A 121 9.81 -22.79 -2.70
CA LYS A 121 9.46 -23.72 -1.64
C LYS A 121 8.27 -24.58 -2.05
N ALA A 122 8.36 -25.88 -1.81
CA ALA A 122 7.25 -26.82 -2.01
C ALA A 122 7.27 -27.90 -0.94
N ILE A 123 6.10 -28.48 -0.61
CA ILE A 123 5.98 -29.67 0.23
C ILE A 123 5.54 -30.85 -0.61
N THR A 124 5.98 -32.04 -0.23
CA THR A 124 5.60 -33.29 -0.88
C THR A 124 4.25 -33.78 -0.33
N GLN A 125 3.61 -34.66 -1.09
CA GLN A 125 2.39 -35.33 -0.64
C GLN A 125 2.61 -36.12 0.66
N ASP A 126 3.81 -36.67 0.87
CA ASP A 126 4.14 -37.44 2.08
C ASP A 126 4.18 -36.56 3.33
N VAL A 127 4.60 -35.30 3.22
CA VAL A 127 4.50 -34.33 4.33
C VAL A 127 3.05 -34.13 4.73
N VAL A 128 2.15 -33.96 3.76
CA VAL A 128 0.71 -33.78 4.03
C VAL A 128 0.11 -35.06 4.60
N LYS A 129 0.40 -36.21 4.03
CA LYS A 129 -0.13 -37.53 4.48
C LYS A 129 0.25 -37.87 5.92
N ASN A 130 1.45 -37.50 6.35
CA ASN A 130 1.97 -37.81 7.68
C ASN A 130 1.75 -36.70 8.70
N LEU A 131 1.01 -35.64 8.34
CA LEU A 131 0.61 -34.62 9.29
C LEU A 131 -0.38 -35.22 10.30
N GLU A 132 -0.12 -34.98 11.58
CA GLU A 132 -0.93 -35.49 12.69
C GLU A 132 -2.02 -34.47 13.04
N ILE A 133 -3.26 -34.94 13.13
CA ILE A 133 -4.43 -34.14 13.50
C ILE A 133 -5.12 -34.75 14.72
N PRO A 134 -5.49 -33.96 15.73
CA PRO A 134 -6.34 -34.43 16.84
C PRO A 134 -7.75 -34.65 16.34
N ILE A 135 -8.37 -35.78 16.76
CA ILE A 135 -9.74 -36.18 16.37
C ILE A 135 -10.60 -36.28 17.63
N PRO A 136 -11.19 -35.19 18.11
CA PRO A 136 -12.21 -35.24 19.13
C PRO A 136 -13.52 -35.79 18.55
N PRO A 137 -14.48 -36.22 19.38
CA PRO A 137 -15.84 -36.59 18.91
C PRO A 137 -16.49 -35.47 18.10
N LEU A 138 -17.35 -35.80 17.12
CA LEU A 138 -17.99 -34.81 16.24
C LEU A 138 -18.67 -33.66 17.00
N PRO A 139 -19.42 -33.85 18.10
CA PRO A 139 -20.01 -32.74 18.85
C PRO A 139 -18.95 -31.77 19.41
N GLU A 140 -17.77 -32.26 19.76
CA GLU A 140 -16.68 -31.44 20.23
C GLU A 140 -16.02 -30.68 19.08
N GLN A 141 -15.89 -31.27 17.90
CA GLN A 141 -15.45 -30.57 16.69
C GLN A 141 -16.41 -29.42 16.34
N GLU A 142 -17.72 -29.65 16.39
CA GLU A 142 -18.75 -28.64 16.17
C GLU A 142 -18.61 -27.48 17.17
N ARG A 143 -18.41 -27.78 18.46
CA ARG A 143 -18.20 -26.79 19.51
C ARG A 143 -16.96 -25.95 19.26
N ILE A 144 -15.85 -26.59 18.88
CA ILE A 144 -14.58 -25.90 18.57
C ILE A 144 -14.76 -24.98 17.36
N VAL A 145 -15.35 -25.48 16.28
CA VAL A 145 -15.62 -24.69 15.06
C VAL A 145 -16.49 -23.48 15.38
N ALA A 146 -17.65 -23.71 16.06
CA ALA A 146 -18.58 -22.64 16.41
C ALA A 146 -17.89 -21.56 17.26
N ARG A 147 -17.06 -21.96 18.23
CA ARG A 147 -16.36 -21.01 19.09
C ARG A 147 -15.30 -20.20 18.35
N ILE A 148 -14.53 -20.81 17.44
CA ILE A 148 -13.57 -20.11 16.59
C ILE A 148 -14.29 -19.12 15.66
N GLU A 149 -15.38 -19.56 15.01
CA GLU A 149 -16.14 -18.71 14.07
C GLU A 149 -16.79 -17.53 14.80
N GLU A 150 -17.30 -17.70 16.02
CA GLU A 150 -17.81 -16.62 16.86
C GLU A 150 -16.72 -15.58 17.15
N LEU A 151 -15.56 -16.04 17.64
CA LEU A 151 -14.43 -15.14 17.98
C LEU A 151 -13.87 -14.45 16.74
N PHE A 152 -13.81 -15.13 15.59
CA PHE A 152 -13.38 -14.53 14.33
C PHE A 152 -14.37 -13.48 13.84
N SER A 153 -15.68 -13.73 13.96
CA SER A 153 -16.70 -12.74 13.59
C SER A 153 -16.57 -11.45 14.40
N GLN A 154 -16.33 -11.56 15.72
CA GLN A 154 -16.10 -10.39 16.58
C GLN A 154 -14.81 -9.64 16.18
N LEU A 155 -13.74 -10.38 15.90
CA LEU A 155 -12.46 -9.82 15.48
C LEU A 155 -12.57 -9.13 14.12
N ASP A 156 -13.28 -9.71 13.16
CA ASP A 156 -13.49 -9.18 11.83
C ASP A 156 -14.27 -7.87 11.84
N ALA A 157 -15.30 -7.77 12.66
CA ALA A 157 -16.04 -6.52 12.87
C ALA A 157 -15.13 -5.40 13.42
N GLY A 158 -14.24 -5.74 14.35
CA GLY A 158 -13.20 -4.81 14.85
C GLY A 158 -12.23 -4.37 13.77
N VAL A 159 -11.70 -5.32 12.99
CA VAL A 159 -10.77 -5.06 11.88
C VAL A 159 -11.40 -4.18 10.81
N GLU A 160 -12.67 -4.40 10.47
CA GLU A 160 -13.40 -3.56 9.51
C GLU A 160 -13.54 -2.13 10.02
N THR A 161 -13.88 -1.96 11.30
CA THR A 161 -13.96 -0.65 11.96
C THR A 161 -12.61 0.08 11.91
N LEU A 162 -11.50 -0.60 12.22
CA LEU A 162 -10.15 -0.03 12.15
C LEU A 162 -9.78 0.41 10.72
N LYS A 163 -10.08 -0.41 9.72
CA LYS A 163 -9.86 -0.06 8.30
C LYS A 163 -10.69 1.16 7.88
N LYS A 164 -11.95 1.24 8.33
CA LYS A 164 -12.81 2.39 8.08
C LYS A 164 -12.27 3.65 8.74
N THR A 165 -11.80 3.57 9.97
CA THR A 165 -11.15 4.68 10.69
C THR A 165 -9.92 5.17 9.91
N LYS A 166 -9.06 4.26 9.43
CA LYS A 166 -7.88 4.63 8.60
C LYS A 166 -8.28 5.37 7.33
N ALA A 167 -9.32 4.93 6.64
CA ALA A 167 -9.85 5.63 5.47
C ALA A 167 -10.41 7.02 5.82
N GLN A 168 -11.08 7.16 6.95
CA GLN A 168 -11.61 8.45 7.43
C GLN A 168 -10.49 9.43 7.78
N LEU A 169 -9.37 8.97 8.36
CA LEU A 169 -8.20 9.81 8.63
C LEU A 169 -7.63 10.44 7.35
N ALA A 170 -7.58 9.68 6.25
CA ALA A 170 -7.12 10.23 4.97
C ALA A 170 -8.03 11.37 4.46
N VAL A 171 -9.35 11.22 4.62
CA VAL A 171 -10.32 12.28 4.29
C VAL A 171 -10.17 13.49 5.22
N TYR A 172 -10.01 13.25 6.52
CA TYR A 172 -9.84 14.31 7.50
C TYR A 172 -8.57 15.13 7.25
N ARG A 173 -7.43 14.49 6.89
CA ARG A 173 -6.19 15.20 6.50
C ARG A 173 -6.44 16.19 5.37
N GLN A 174 -7.18 15.77 4.32
CA GLN A 174 -7.52 16.65 3.22
C GLN A 174 -8.47 17.78 3.64
N ALA A 175 -9.42 17.51 4.54
CA ALA A 175 -10.31 18.54 5.08
C ALA A 175 -9.54 19.58 5.91
N VAL A 176 -8.59 19.18 6.74
CA VAL A 176 -7.73 20.10 7.51
C VAL A 176 -6.97 21.05 6.58
N LEU A 177 -6.32 20.49 5.54
CA LEU A 177 -5.59 21.31 4.57
C LEU A 177 -6.53 22.26 3.81
N LYS A 178 -7.71 21.78 3.41
CA LYS A 178 -8.72 22.62 2.75
C LYS A 178 -9.16 23.78 3.64
N GLU A 179 -9.53 23.51 4.88
CA GLU A 179 -9.97 24.55 5.83
C GLU A 179 -8.85 25.55 6.14
N ALA A 180 -7.59 25.08 6.22
CA ALA A 180 -6.44 25.95 6.41
C ALA A 180 -6.30 26.98 5.28
N PHE A 181 -6.38 26.52 4.04
CA PHE A 181 -6.20 27.39 2.85
C PHE A 181 -7.48 28.12 2.39
N GLU A 182 -8.61 27.84 3.04
CA GLU A 182 -9.82 28.65 2.97
C GLU A 182 -9.90 29.69 4.11
N GLY A 183 -8.85 29.81 4.94
CA GLY A 183 -8.75 30.78 6.02
C GLY A 183 -9.62 30.48 7.24
N ARG A 184 -10.09 29.22 7.43
CA ARG A 184 -11.04 28.90 8.53
C ARG A 184 -10.36 28.52 9.84
N LEU A 185 -9.03 28.52 9.89
CA LEU A 185 -8.27 28.09 11.06
C LEU A 185 -7.67 29.25 11.85
N THR A 186 -7.73 30.49 11.36
CA THR A 186 -7.03 31.64 11.94
C THR A 186 -7.89 32.89 12.03
N ILE A 187 -7.40 33.89 12.76
CA ILE A 187 -7.93 35.26 12.75
C ILE A 187 -7.14 36.03 11.67
N HIS A 188 -7.84 36.78 10.84
CA HIS A 188 -7.27 37.42 9.66
C HIS A 188 -6.76 38.82 9.95
N VAL A 189 -5.61 39.16 9.32
CA VAL A 189 -4.98 40.46 9.43
C VAL A 189 -4.74 40.99 8.00
N PRO A 190 -5.17 42.21 7.66
CA PRO A 190 -4.96 42.78 6.32
C PRO A 190 -3.49 42.79 5.89
N VAL A 191 -3.23 42.44 4.63
CA VAL A 191 -1.90 42.38 4.03
C VAL A 191 -1.81 43.35 2.87
N ASN A 192 -0.79 44.20 2.87
CA ASN A 192 -0.46 45.06 1.72
C ASN A 192 0.41 44.29 0.72
N LEU A 193 -0.07 44.18 -0.51
CA LEU A 193 0.68 43.52 -1.58
C LEU A 193 1.75 44.49 -2.16
N PRO A 194 2.91 43.99 -2.59
CA PRO A 194 3.81 44.75 -3.42
C PRO A 194 3.16 45.19 -4.73
N LEU A 195 3.41 46.39 -5.18
CA LEU A 195 2.87 46.96 -6.44
C LEU A 195 3.19 46.13 -7.69
N SER A 196 4.22 45.29 -7.62
CA SER A 196 4.64 44.40 -8.72
C SER A 196 3.89 43.07 -8.78
N TRP A 197 3.02 42.79 -7.81
CA TRP A 197 2.27 41.55 -7.77
C TRP A 197 0.85 41.75 -8.34
N GLU A 198 0.54 40.95 -9.34
CA GLU A 198 -0.81 40.92 -9.88
C GLU A 198 -1.63 39.93 -9.05
N SER A 199 -2.69 40.41 -8.43
CA SER A 199 -3.73 39.55 -7.86
C SER A 199 -4.45 38.83 -9.01
N SER A 200 -4.68 37.53 -8.85
CA SER A 200 -5.41 36.76 -9.85
C SER A 200 -6.91 37.11 -9.79
N ASP A 201 -7.44 37.68 -10.86
CA ASP A 201 -8.88 37.97 -11.00
C ASP A 201 -9.71 36.72 -11.40
N GLU A 202 -9.11 35.54 -11.52
CA GLU A 202 -9.82 34.29 -11.82
C GLU A 202 -10.66 33.76 -10.63
N THR A 203 -11.36 34.67 -9.94
CA THR A 203 -12.10 34.38 -8.70
C THR A 203 -13.29 33.42 -8.89
N ASN A 204 -13.82 33.28 -10.10
CA ASN A 204 -15.04 32.46 -10.34
C ASN A 204 -14.81 30.91 -10.22
N THR A 205 -13.56 30.44 -10.16
CA THR A 205 -13.23 29.01 -10.07
C THR A 205 -12.46 28.63 -8.81
N LEU A 206 -12.03 29.62 -8.02
CA LEU A 206 -11.27 29.42 -6.80
C LEU A 206 -12.20 29.40 -5.57
N PRO A 207 -11.83 28.67 -4.49
CA PRO A 207 -12.58 28.70 -3.23
C PRO A 207 -12.66 30.13 -2.67
N ALA A 208 -13.69 30.43 -1.89
CA ALA A 208 -13.74 31.69 -1.16
C ALA A 208 -12.65 31.72 -0.06
N ILE A 209 -11.93 32.84 0.04
CA ILE A 209 -10.95 33.14 1.10
C ILE A 209 -11.37 34.41 1.84
N PRO A 210 -10.81 34.68 3.04
CA PRO A 210 -11.01 35.93 3.75
C PRO A 210 -10.70 37.18 2.91
N GLU A 211 -11.39 38.30 3.16
CA GLU A 211 -11.18 39.55 2.43
C GLU A 211 -9.74 40.10 2.61
N GLU A 212 -9.09 39.76 3.71
CA GLU A 212 -7.72 40.15 4.04
C GLU A 212 -6.66 39.37 3.28
N TRP A 213 -7.06 38.21 2.69
CA TRP A 213 -6.16 37.34 1.93
C TRP A 213 -6.21 37.67 0.44
N HIS A 214 -5.14 37.29 -0.28
CA HIS A 214 -5.03 37.50 -1.71
C HIS A 214 -4.65 36.22 -2.44
N TYR A 215 -5.06 36.08 -3.69
CA TYR A 215 -4.63 34.99 -4.55
C TYR A 215 -3.40 35.43 -5.37
N ILE A 216 -2.24 34.78 -5.12
CA ILE A 216 -0.95 35.13 -5.73
C ILE A 216 -0.37 33.90 -6.43
N ALA A 217 0.13 34.06 -7.66
CA ALA A 217 0.81 32.98 -8.35
C ALA A 217 2.14 32.63 -7.68
N LEU A 218 2.47 31.35 -7.57
CA LEU A 218 3.64 30.84 -6.85
C LEU A 218 4.96 31.44 -7.35
N LYS A 219 5.05 31.79 -8.63
CA LYS A 219 6.23 32.46 -9.22
C LYS A 219 6.60 33.82 -8.58
N TYR A 220 5.67 34.49 -7.92
CA TYR A 220 5.93 35.75 -7.20
C TYR A 220 6.37 35.52 -5.75
N LEU A 221 6.22 34.31 -5.25
CA LEU A 221 6.48 33.95 -3.85
C LEU A 221 7.87 33.32 -3.64
N GLY A 222 8.62 33.06 -4.72
CA GLY A 222 9.96 32.50 -4.65
C GLY A 222 10.48 32.02 -5.99
N ASP A 223 11.70 31.51 -5.98
CA ASP A 223 12.36 30.98 -7.16
C ASP A 223 11.99 29.50 -7.38
N LEU A 224 11.44 29.19 -8.55
CA LEU A 224 11.20 27.82 -9.00
C LEU A 224 12.23 27.43 -10.06
N GLY A 225 12.67 26.19 -10.01
CA GLY A 225 13.56 25.68 -11.04
C GLY A 225 13.51 24.15 -11.16
N ARG A 226 13.48 23.66 -12.39
CA ARG A 226 13.61 22.21 -12.63
C ARG A 226 15.02 21.73 -12.31
N GLY A 227 15.10 20.55 -11.73
CA GLY A 227 16.33 19.80 -11.67
C GLY A 227 16.90 19.51 -13.07
N LYS A 228 18.16 19.12 -13.14
CA LYS A 228 18.86 18.86 -14.40
C LYS A 228 19.48 17.47 -14.36
N SER A 229 19.33 16.73 -15.48
CA SER A 229 20.05 15.50 -15.76
C SER A 229 20.23 15.41 -17.27
N LYS A 230 21.27 16.05 -17.80
CA LYS A 230 21.47 16.25 -19.25
C LYS A 230 21.99 14.99 -19.92
N HIS A 231 22.87 14.24 -19.25
CA HIS A 231 23.52 13.06 -19.82
C HIS A 231 22.53 11.92 -20.11
N ARG A 232 22.81 11.18 -21.18
CA ARG A 232 22.04 9.98 -21.55
C ARG A 232 23.01 8.83 -21.87
N PRO A 233 22.72 7.59 -21.46
CA PRO A 233 21.57 7.20 -20.64
C PRO A 233 21.70 7.70 -19.18
N ARG A 234 20.56 7.88 -18.49
CA ARG A 234 20.53 8.42 -17.10
C ARG A 234 21.15 7.49 -16.06
N ASN A 235 21.41 6.24 -16.41
CA ASN A 235 22.04 5.22 -15.57
C ASN A 235 23.49 4.91 -15.98
N ASP A 236 24.12 5.77 -16.81
CA ASP A 236 25.52 5.59 -17.20
C ASP A 236 26.41 5.58 -15.93
N PRO A 237 27.21 4.51 -15.72
CA PRO A 237 28.11 4.42 -14.56
C PRO A 237 29.06 5.61 -14.39
N LYS A 238 29.45 6.27 -15.49
CA LYS A 238 30.32 7.46 -15.46
C LYS A 238 29.78 8.61 -14.61
N LEU A 239 28.45 8.72 -14.49
CA LEU A 239 27.80 9.74 -13.68
C LEU A 239 28.07 9.57 -12.18
N PHE A 240 28.36 8.33 -11.75
CA PHE A 240 28.41 7.93 -10.35
C PHE A 240 29.81 7.54 -9.86
N VAL A 241 30.84 7.68 -10.73
CA VAL A 241 32.22 7.41 -10.35
C VAL A 241 32.65 8.38 -9.25
N ASP A 242 33.25 7.84 -8.17
CA ASP A 242 33.70 8.61 -6.99
C ASP A 242 32.59 9.51 -6.41
N GLY A 243 31.39 8.93 -6.26
CA GLY A 243 30.18 9.63 -5.83
C GLY A 243 30.38 10.47 -4.56
N LYS A 244 30.14 11.78 -4.67
CA LYS A 244 30.24 12.75 -3.57
C LYS A 244 28.97 13.55 -3.39
N TYR A 245 28.22 13.77 -4.47
CA TYR A 245 27.06 14.66 -4.50
C TYR A 245 25.76 13.85 -4.48
N PRO A 246 24.95 13.94 -3.42
CA PRO A 246 23.66 13.25 -3.35
C PRO A 246 22.81 13.51 -4.58
N PHE A 247 22.21 12.45 -5.13
CA PHE A 247 21.30 12.54 -6.26
C PHE A 247 19.92 12.02 -5.86
N ILE A 248 19.00 12.93 -5.62
CA ILE A 248 17.66 12.68 -5.13
C ILE A 248 16.74 12.30 -6.30
N GLN A 249 15.99 11.24 -6.14
CA GLN A 249 14.98 10.76 -7.10
C GLN A 249 13.56 11.01 -6.57
N THR A 250 12.55 10.92 -7.45
CA THR A 250 11.14 11.10 -7.04
C THR A 250 10.68 10.12 -5.95
N GLY A 251 11.29 8.92 -5.91
CA GLY A 251 11.07 7.93 -4.86
C GLY A 251 11.60 8.37 -3.49
N ASP A 252 12.75 9.06 -3.46
CA ASP A 252 13.34 9.57 -2.23
C ASP A 252 12.49 10.71 -1.64
N VAL A 253 11.94 11.59 -2.51
CA VAL A 253 10.99 12.65 -2.10
C VAL A 253 9.74 12.04 -1.46
N LYS A 254 9.15 11.03 -2.11
CA LYS A 254 7.95 10.35 -1.62
C LYS A 254 8.18 9.58 -0.31
N ALA A 255 9.37 9.01 -0.14
CA ALA A 255 9.72 8.23 1.06
C ALA A 255 10.03 9.11 2.28
N ALA A 256 10.37 10.38 2.06
CA ALA A 256 10.68 11.32 3.12
C ALA A 256 9.40 11.80 3.81
N THR A 257 9.39 11.81 5.14
CA THR A 257 8.26 12.35 5.92
C THR A 257 8.19 13.89 5.82
N ASN A 258 9.32 14.56 5.94
CA ASN A 258 9.45 16.02 5.87
C ASN A 258 10.75 16.43 5.18
N CYS A 259 11.86 15.79 5.53
CA CYS A 259 13.21 16.17 5.13
C CYS A 259 13.95 14.98 4.52
N ILE A 260 14.56 15.16 3.36
CA ILE A 260 15.35 14.15 2.66
C ILE A 260 16.75 14.14 3.28
N THR A 261 17.02 13.11 4.08
CA THR A 261 18.33 12.87 4.71
C THR A 261 18.99 11.60 4.21
N SER A 262 18.26 10.75 3.51
CA SER A 262 18.72 9.50 2.92
C SER A 262 18.52 9.50 1.40
N PHE A 263 19.40 8.85 0.70
CA PHE A 263 19.39 8.77 -0.77
C PHE A 263 20.06 7.47 -1.22
N THR A 264 19.73 7.02 -2.42
CA THR A 264 20.24 5.76 -2.97
C THR A 264 21.40 5.95 -3.93
N LYS A 265 21.61 7.16 -4.46
CA LYS A 265 22.61 7.45 -5.49
C LYS A 265 23.40 8.73 -5.18
N GLN A 266 24.65 8.74 -5.63
CA GLN A 266 25.53 9.92 -5.56
C GLN A 266 26.18 10.15 -6.92
N TYR A 267 26.20 11.40 -7.38
CA TYR A 267 26.97 11.81 -8.53
C TYR A 267 28.43 12.04 -8.18
N GLY A 268 29.34 11.68 -9.10
CA GLY A 268 30.72 12.18 -9.11
C GLY A 268 30.80 13.54 -9.76
N GLU A 269 32.02 14.06 -9.97
CA GLU A 269 32.27 15.36 -10.61
C GLU A 269 31.65 15.46 -12.02
N PHE A 270 31.76 14.39 -12.82
CA PHE A 270 31.10 14.35 -14.13
C PHE A 270 29.58 14.44 -14.02
N GLY A 271 29.00 13.71 -13.06
CA GLY A 271 27.56 13.76 -12.82
C GLY A 271 27.08 15.15 -12.40
N LEU A 272 27.83 15.82 -11.51
CA LEU A 272 27.54 17.20 -11.11
C LEU A 272 27.59 18.16 -12.32
N SER A 273 28.58 18.04 -13.22
CA SER A 273 28.68 18.88 -14.41
C SER A 273 27.46 18.77 -15.33
N GLN A 274 26.72 17.68 -15.28
CA GLN A 274 25.49 17.42 -16.04
C GLN A 274 24.21 17.81 -15.30
N SER A 275 24.34 18.29 -14.04
CA SER A 275 23.23 18.57 -13.13
C SER A 275 23.27 20.01 -12.60
N LYS A 276 22.56 20.26 -11.52
CA LYS A 276 22.63 21.48 -10.71
C LYS A 276 22.61 21.05 -9.25
N LEU A 277 23.52 21.59 -8.45
CA LEU A 277 23.50 21.44 -7.00
C LEU A 277 22.50 22.44 -6.41
N TRP A 278 21.61 21.95 -5.57
CA TRP A 278 20.62 22.73 -4.84
C TRP A 278 20.96 22.75 -3.37
N PRO A 279 20.79 23.88 -2.68
CA PRO A 279 21.15 24.00 -1.28
C PRO A 279 20.17 23.24 -0.37
N LYS A 280 20.64 22.82 0.80
CA LYS A 280 19.82 22.40 1.91
C LYS A 280 18.70 23.41 2.18
N GLY A 281 17.51 22.93 2.55
CA GLY A 281 16.31 23.74 2.78
C GLY A 281 15.47 24.01 1.52
N THR A 282 15.97 23.67 0.31
CA THR A 282 15.13 23.73 -0.90
C THR A 282 13.93 22.78 -0.77
N LEU A 283 12.72 23.28 -1.03
CA LEU A 283 11.51 22.44 -1.14
C LEU A 283 11.51 21.73 -2.50
N CYS A 284 11.61 20.42 -2.49
CA CYS A 284 11.48 19.57 -3.66
C CYS A 284 10.00 19.24 -3.91
N ILE A 285 9.53 19.47 -5.14
CA ILE A 285 8.15 19.16 -5.59
C ILE A 285 8.27 18.24 -6.80
N THR A 286 7.69 17.05 -6.72
CA THR A 286 7.71 16.11 -7.85
C THR A 286 6.66 16.48 -8.89
N ILE A 287 7.06 16.48 -10.17
CA ILE A 287 6.20 16.83 -11.31
C ILE A 287 5.94 15.65 -12.25
N ALA A 288 6.57 14.50 -11.99
CA ALA A 288 6.46 13.28 -12.80
C ALA A 288 6.42 12.03 -11.91
N ALA A 289 5.78 10.98 -12.35
CA ALA A 289 5.59 9.69 -11.68
C ALA A 289 4.71 9.80 -10.41
N ASN A 290 5.17 10.47 -9.37
CA ASN A 290 4.44 10.76 -8.13
C ASN A 290 4.21 12.28 -8.05
N ILE A 291 3.21 12.81 -8.76
CA ILE A 291 2.95 14.24 -8.86
C ILE A 291 2.59 14.82 -7.48
N ALA A 292 3.14 16.02 -7.18
CA ALA A 292 2.91 16.80 -5.97
C ALA A 292 3.30 16.08 -4.65
N GLU A 293 4.26 15.14 -4.69
CA GLU A 293 4.99 14.79 -3.47
C GLU A 293 5.99 15.89 -3.14
N THR A 294 6.13 16.20 -1.86
CA THR A 294 6.95 17.30 -1.38
C THR A 294 7.85 16.87 -0.24
N ALA A 295 9.10 17.37 -0.23
CA ALA A 295 10.00 17.24 0.91
C ALA A 295 11.12 18.27 0.82
N PHE A 296 11.68 18.69 1.97
CA PHE A 296 12.83 19.58 2.02
C PHE A 296 14.14 18.81 1.82
N LEU A 297 15.12 19.43 1.17
CA LEU A 297 16.49 18.92 1.18
C LEU A 297 17.11 19.09 2.57
N GLY A 298 17.49 17.98 3.21
CA GLY A 298 18.27 18.00 4.46
C GLY A 298 19.77 18.22 4.26
N ILE A 299 20.22 18.12 3.04
CA ILE A 299 21.61 18.24 2.57
C ILE A 299 21.63 18.92 1.20
N ASP A 300 22.77 19.46 0.79
CA ASP A 300 22.94 19.91 -0.58
C ASP A 300 22.88 18.72 -1.54
N ALA A 301 22.05 18.80 -2.57
CA ALA A 301 21.82 17.66 -3.45
C ALA A 301 21.51 18.08 -4.90
N CYS A 302 21.73 17.13 -5.82
CA CYS A 302 21.27 17.19 -7.19
C CYS A 302 19.95 16.41 -7.33
N PHE A 303 19.12 16.79 -8.29
CA PHE A 303 17.94 16.02 -8.66
C PHE A 303 17.59 16.20 -10.15
N PRO A 304 16.83 15.23 -10.75
CA PRO A 304 16.49 15.24 -12.16
C PRO A 304 15.38 16.24 -12.51
N ASP A 305 15.13 16.40 -13.79
CA ASP A 305 14.09 17.24 -14.38
C ASP A 305 12.64 16.83 -14.04
N SER A 306 12.44 15.71 -13.34
CA SER A 306 11.17 15.26 -12.76
C SER A 306 10.85 15.86 -11.38
N ILE A 307 11.77 16.67 -10.84
CA ILE A 307 11.62 17.39 -9.58
C ILE A 307 11.85 18.88 -9.85
N VAL A 308 11.03 19.73 -9.25
CA VAL A 308 11.19 21.18 -9.18
C VAL A 308 11.64 21.53 -7.77
N GLY A 309 12.70 22.35 -7.67
CA GLY A 309 13.11 22.98 -6.43
C GLY A 309 12.42 24.34 -6.29
N PHE A 310 11.91 24.63 -5.12
CA PHE A 310 11.36 25.93 -4.74
C PHE A 310 12.14 26.51 -3.58
N THR A 311 12.57 27.76 -3.73
CA THR A 311 13.23 28.56 -2.68
C THR A 311 12.37 29.79 -2.41
N PRO A 312 11.77 29.93 -1.21
CA PRO A 312 10.89 31.05 -0.89
C PRO A 312 11.65 32.37 -0.87
N ASN A 313 10.95 33.45 -1.16
CA ASN A 313 11.40 34.80 -0.82
C ASN A 313 10.99 35.14 0.64
N GLU A 314 11.26 36.37 1.08
CA GLU A 314 11.01 36.81 2.47
C GLU A 314 9.51 36.91 2.82
N SER A 315 8.60 36.84 1.83
CA SER A 315 7.17 37.03 2.03
C SER A 315 6.39 35.73 2.30
N ILE A 316 7.01 34.55 2.10
CA ILE A 316 6.35 33.26 2.22
C ILE A 316 7.20 32.25 2.96
N LEU A 317 6.57 31.42 3.79
CA LEU A 317 7.23 30.28 4.42
C LEU A 317 7.19 29.04 3.49
N ALA A 318 8.31 28.35 3.35
CA ALA A 318 8.40 27.17 2.49
C ALA A 318 7.45 26.03 2.97
N GLU A 319 7.25 25.92 4.28
CA GLU A 319 6.31 24.98 4.90
C GLU A 319 4.86 25.29 4.50
N TYR A 320 4.51 26.58 4.41
CA TYR A 320 3.18 27.00 3.95
C TYR A 320 2.94 26.55 2.50
N VAL A 321 3.92 26.78 1.62
CA VAL A 321 3.87 26.33 0.22
C VAL A 321 3.81 24.80 0.14
N ARG A 322 4.58 24.09 0.96
CA ARG A 322 4.55 22.64 1.03
C ARG A 322 3.13 22.12 1.31
N TYR A 323 2.50 22.57 2.39
CA TYR A 323 1.15 22.14 2.75
C TYR A 323 0.12 22.56 1.70
N PHE A 324 0.31 23.74 1.08
CA PHE A 324 -0.57 24.15 -0.01
C PHE A 324 -0.46 23.21 -1.21
N VAL A 325 0.75 22.86 -1.66
CA VAL A 325 0.95 21.91 -2.77
C VAL A 325 0.34 20.54 -2.43
N GLU A 326 0.50 20.07 -1.19
CA GLU A 326 -0.14 18.83 -0.71
C GLU A 326 -1.68 18.92 -0.77
N SER A 327 -2.28 20.06 -0.42
CA SER A 327 -3.72 20.28 -0.54
C SER A 327 -4.22 20.20 -1.98
N GLN A 328 -3.39 20.60 -2.96
CA GLN A 328 -3.73 20.62 -4.39
C GLN A 328 -3.41 19.30 -5.11
N LYS A 329 -2.89 18.28 -4.42
CA LYS A 329 -2.40 17.04 -5.01
C LYS A 329 -3.41 16.37 -5.94
N ILE A 330 -4.66 16.24 -5.53
CA ILE A 330 -5.74 15.63 -6.32
C ILE A 330 -6.00 16.46 -7.59
N ARG A 331 -6.04 17.79 -7.45
CA ARG A 331 -6.26 18.74 -8.57
C ARG A 331 -5.10 18.67 -9.56
N LEU A 332 -3.86 18.76 -9.08
CA LEU A 332 -2.65 18.67 -9.91
C LEU A 332 -2.57 17.32 -10.66
N TRP A 333 -3.00 16.24 -10.00
CA TRP A 333 -3.09 14.91 -10.62
C TRP A 333 -4.15 14.83 -11.74
N ALA A 334 -5.27 15.52 -11.57
CA ALA A 334 -6.35 15.61 -12.56
C ALA A 334 -5.96 16.44 -13.79
N PHE A 335 -5.14 17.48 -13.62
CA PHE A 335 -4.63 18.31 -14.73
C PHE A 335 -3.56 17.62 -15.58
N ALA A 336 -2.92 16.57 -15.07
CA ALA A 336 -1.91 15.84 -15.82
C ALA A 336 -2.56 15.11 -17.02
N PRO A 337 -2.04 15.28 -18.27
CA PRO A 337 -2.60 14.62 -19.46
C PRO A 337 -2.67 13.10 -19.29
N ALA A 338 -3.68 12.47 -19.90
CA ALA A 338 -3.90 11.02 -19.88
C ALA A 338 -2.89 10.24 -20.76
N THR A 339 -1.61 10.61 -20.73
CA THR A 339 -0.51 9.89 -21.40
C THR A 339 0.01 8.75 -20.54
N ALA A 340 0.81 7.85 -21.11
CA ALA A 340 1.39 6.69 -20.41
C ALA A 340 2.19 7.05 -19.14
N GLN A 341 2.70 8.27 -19.05
CA GLN A 341 3.25 8.89 -17.84
C GLN A 341 2.58 10.25 -17.61
N LYS A 342 1.81 10.36 -16.52
CA LYS A 342 1.25 11.64 -16.09
C LYS A 342 2.37 12.55 -15.61
N ASN A 343 2.47 13.75 -16.20
CA ASN A 343 3.44 14.77 -15.83
C ASN A 343 2.75 16.13 -15.82
N ILE A 344 3.11 16.99 -14.89
CA ILE A 344 2.86 18.43 -14.96
C ILE A 344 4.17 19.14 -15.33
N ASN A 345 4.09 20.35 -15.83
CA ASN A 345 5.28 21.13 -16.21
C ASN A 345 5.62 22.21 -15.16
N LEU A 346 6.76 22.88 -15.34
CA LEU A 346 7.17 23.97 -14.46
C LEU A 346 6.15 25.12 -14.47
N ASP A 347 5.66 25.48 -15.65
CA ASP A 347 4.68 26.54 -15.84
C ASP A 347 3.38 26.29 -15.04
N THR A 348 2.95 25.02 -14.91
CA THR A 348 1.81 24.65 -14.06
C THR A 348 2.07 25.02 -12.59
N LEU A 349 3.29 24.83 -12.08
CA LEU A 349 3.63 25.20 -10.72
C LEU A 349 3.85 26.73 -10.57
N GLU A 350 4.49 27.36 -11.53
CA GLU A 350 4.73 28.81 -11.54
C GLU A 350 3.42 29.59 -11.49
N ASN A 351 2.40 29.11 -12.21
CA ASN A 351 1.07 29.71 -12.25
C ASN A 351 0.07 29.07 -11.25
N LEU A 352 0.54 28.24 -10.30
CA LEU A 352 -0.28 27.73 -9.22
C LEU A 352 -0.67 28.90 -8.29
N ILE A 353 -1.97 29.14 -8.15
CA ILE A 353 -2.51 30.25 -7.37
C ILE A 353 -2.58 29.87 -5.90
N VAL A 354 -1.84 30.57 -5.06
CA VAL A 354 -1.68 30.35 -3.62
C VAL A 354 -2.50 31.38 -2.86
N PRO A 355 -3.34 30.97 -1.87
CA PRO A 355 -3.92 31.91 -0.92
C PRO A 355 -2.81 32.49 -0.05
N TYR A 356 -2.63 33.80 -0.12
CA TYR A 356 -1.53 34.51 0.53
C TYR A 356 -2.03 35.35 1.70
N CYS A 357 -1.40 35.21 2.84
CA CYS A 357 -1.62 35.97 4.07
C CYS A 357 -0.30 36.46 4.68
N SER A 358 -0.36 37.19 5.77
CA SER A 358 0.84 37.68 6.47
C SER A 358 1.75 36.53 6.95
N ILE A 359 3.05 36.77 7.07
CA ILE A 359 4.02 35.78 7.58
C ILE A 359 3.63 35.25 8.97
N ASP A 360 3.11 36.12 9.84
CA ASP A 360 2.69 35.71 11.18
C ASP A 360 1.45 34.81 11.12
N GLU A 361 0.51 35.10 10.24
CA GLU A 361 -0.65 34.25 10.01
C GLU A 361 -0.26 32.93 9.35
N GLN A 362 0.68 32.92 8.39
CA GLN A 362 1.23 31.67 7.83
C GLN A 362 1.80 30.76 8.93
N ARG A 363 2.53 31.32 9.91
CA ARG A 363 3.03 30.54 11.08
C ARG A 363 1.91 29.92 11.88
N VAL A 364 0.82 30.66 12.11
CA VAL A 364 -0.35 30.13 12.85
C VAL A 364 -1.02 29.04 12.03
N VAL A 365 -1.24 29.24 10.73
CA VAL A 365 -1.80 28.23 9.82
C VAL A 365 -0.97 26.94 9.84
N ILE A 366 0.36 27.05 9.73
CA ILE A 366 1.27 25.92 9.78
C ILE A 366 1.13 25.18 11.12
N SER A 367 1.18 25.91 12.23
CA SER A 367 1.07 25.34 13.59
C SER A 367 -0.24 24.59 13.79
N GLU A 368 -1.37 25.13 13.30
CA GLU A 368 -2.68 24.47 13.36
C GLU A 368 -2.74 23.20 12.49
N ILE A 369 -2.18 23.26 11.26
CA ILE A 369 -2.07 22.09 10.41
C ILE A 369 -1.26 21.00 11.11
N GLU A 370 -0.06 21.33 11.60
CA GLU A 370 0.85 20.38 12.25
C GLU A 370 0.22 19.76 13.51
N SER A 371 -0.43 20.56 14.32
CA SER A 371 -1.14 20.10 15.52
C SER A 371 -2.21 19.05 15.15
N ARG A 372 -3.05 19.33 14.18
CA ARG A 372 -4.14 18.42 13.76
C ARG A 372 -3.61 17.19 13.06
N LEU A 373 -2.60 17.33 12.20
CA LEU A 373 -2.00 16.20 11.48
C LEU A 373 -1.21 15.29 12.43
N SER A 374 -0.56 15.82 13.45
CA SER A 374 0.13 15.02 14.49
C SER A 374 -0.85 14.11 15.25
N VAL A 375 -2.06 14.59 15.54
CA VAL A 375 -3.11 13.75 16.14
C VAL A 375 -3.51 12.63 15.17
N CYS A 376 -3.66 12.93 13.86
CA CYS A 376 -3.95 11.92 12.86
C CYS A 376 -2.85 10.84 12.78
N ASP A 377 -1.57 11.25 12.81
CA ASP A 377 -0.43 10.33 12.80
C ASP A 377 -0.45 9.38 13.99
N SER A 378 -0.73 9.91 15.18
CA SER A 378 -0.85 9.11 16.42
C SER A 378 -1.99 8.10 16.35
N ILE A 379 -3.16 8.51 15.84
CA ILE A 379 -4.30 7.61 15.66
C ILE A 379 -3.98 6.54 14.59
N GLU A 380 -3.36 6.92 13.47
CA GLU A 380 -2.99 5.98 12.40
C GLU A 380 -2.01 4.92 12.91
N GLN A 381 -0.99 5.31 13.67
CA GLN A 381 -0.06 4.38 14.30
C GLN A 381 -0.77 3.41 15.26
N THR A 382 -1.72 3.92 16.04
CA THR A 382 -2.53 3.09 16.94
C THR A 382 -3.38 2.09 16.18
N VAL A 383 -4.01 2.53 15.07
CA VAL A 383 -4.82 1.68 14.19
C VAL A 383 -3.95 0.59 13.55
N ASP A 384 -2.77 0.93 13.03
CA ASP A 384 -1.86 -0.03 12.41
C ASP A 384 -1.36 -1.07 13.42
N THR A 385 -1.05 -0.64 14.64
CA THR A 385 -0.69 -1.55 15.75
C THR A 385 -1.85 -2.49 16.08
N ALA A 386 -3.07 -1.98 16.18
CA ALA A 386 -4.26 -2.77 16.48
C ALA A 386 -4.56 -3.80 15.37
N LEU A 387 -4.36 -3.45 14.09
CA LEU A 387 -4.49 -4.37 12.96
C LEU A 387 -3.47 -5.50 13.03
N GLN A 388 -2.22 -5.23 13.40
CA GLN A 388 -1.20 -6.26 13.61
C GLN A 388 -1.55 -7.17 14.79
N GLN A 389 -2.05 -6.61 15.89
CA GLN A 389 -2.51 -7.38 17.04
C GLN A 389 -3.70 -8.27 16.71
N ALA A 390 -4.63 -7.80 15.87
CA ALA A 390 -5.76 -8.60 15.42
C ALA A 390 -5.31 -9.86 14.64
N GLU A 391 -4.30 -9.75 13.79
CA GLU A 391 -3.75 -10.91 13.07
C GLU A 391 -3.07 -11.90 14.04
N ALA A 392 -2.30 -11.40 15.00
CA ALA A 392 -1.70 -12.25 16.06
C ALA A 392 -2.78 -12.94 16.90
N MET A 393 -3.88 -12.24 17.19
CA MET A 393 -5.02 -12.80 17.94
C MET A 393 -5.72 -13.94 17.19
N ARG A 394 -5.85 -13.86 15.84
CA ARG A 394 -6.36 -14.97 15.03
C ARG A 394 -5.54 -16.24 15.26
N GLN A 395 -4.22 -16.12 15.19
CA GLN A 395 -3.32 -17.26 15.40
C GLN A 395 -3.40 -17.78 16.83
N SER A 396 -3.54 -16.90 17.82
CA SER A 396 -3.73 -17.29 19.24
C SER A 396 -5.05 -18.02 19.48
N ILE A 397 -6.15 -17.59 18.86
CA ILE A 397 -7.46 -18.27 18.95
C ILE A 397 -7.35 -19.69 18.38
N LEU A 398 -6.79 -19.83 17.18
CA LEU A 398 -6.58 -21.15 16.56
C LEU A 398 -5.71 -22.04 17.44
N LYS A 399 -4.59 -21.49 17.95
CA LYS A 399 -3.71 -22.22 18.86
C LYS A 399 -4.44 -22.67 20.12
N GLY A 400 -5.18 -21.78 20.78
CA GLY A 400 -5.95 -22.11 21.96
C GLY A 400 -6.98 -23.21 21.73
N ALA A 401 -7.65 -23.20 20.57
CA ALA A 401 -8.63 -24.22 20.19
C ALA A 401 -7.99 -25.60 19.99
N PHE A 402 -6.91 -25.70 19.24
CA PHE A 402 -6.26 -26.99 18.96
C PHE A 402 -5.37 -27.50 20.09
N GLU A 403 -5.00 -26.66 21.07
CA GLU A 403 -4.35 -27.05 22.32
C GLU A 403 -5.35 -27.39 23.46
N GLY A 404 -6.66 -27.31 23.20
CA GLY A 404 -7.72 -27.64 24.18
C GLY A 404 -7.89 -26.58 25.28
N LYS A 405 -7.63 -25.30 24.98
CA LYS A 405 -7.74 -24.16 25.91
C LYS A 405 -8.97 -23.28 25.64
N LEU A 406 -9.80 -23.61 24.64
CA LEU A 406 -11.04 -22.92 24.26
C LEU A 406 -12.27 -23.74 24.59
#